data_931d0dbff3b228e793931e4f335f21d1
#
_entry.id   931d0dbff3b228e793931e4f335f21d1
#
_cell.length_a   1.000
_cell.length_b   1.000
_cell.length_c   1.000
_cell.angle_alpha   90.00
_cell.angle_beta   90.00
_cell.angle_gamma   90.00
#
_symmetry.space_group_name_H-M   'P 1'
#
loop_
_entity.id
_entity.type
_entity.pdbx_description
1 polymer ?
#
loop_
_entity_poly.entity_id
_entity_poly.type
_entity_poly.pdbx_seq_one_letter_code
_entity_poly.pdbx_strand_id
1 'polypeptide(L)'
;MTYVLGKAELLGTFSGAINLALIVGLAFLPMLVAKYKGYYKLNFSGYLIAAAGRGIVIIAGYMGNVPLMLAGTAIGAIGMAPWQGNLNALVAECSEHTFLQYGKRIDGTMYSCTSMGLKIGSGLGTAIVGWLLNFGGFNGQLKVQSQSCINMLHFMYLWLPMIINILVALLLTQLNVEKANEKLRIQKEIGITK
;
A
#
# COMPACT_ATOMS: atom_id res chain seq x y z
N MET A 1 -16.55 12.07 -0.38
CA MET A 1 -17.68 11.88 0.55
C MET A 1 -18.69 13.01 0.41
N THR A 2 -18.35 14.25 0.74
CA THR A 2 -19.27 15.40 0.73
C THR A 2 -19.92 15.65 -0.62
N TYR A 3 -19.14 15.74 -1.70
CA TYR A 3 -19.63 16.11 -3.04
C TYR A 3 -20.15 14.94 -3.89
N VAL A 4 -19.79 13.69 -3.54
CA VAL A 4 -20.19 12.50 -4.29
C VAL A 4 -21.34 11.77 -3.60
N LEU A 5 -21.24 11.57 -2.28
CA LEU A 5 -22.23 10.85 -1.48
C LEU A 5 -23.15 11.78 -0.67
N GLY A 6 -22.92 13.09 -0.71
CA GLY A 6 -23.72 14.08 0.00
C GLY A 6 -23.63 14.05 1.53
N LYS A 7 -22.72 13.24 2.10
CA LYS A 7 -22.60 13.01 3.56
C LYS A 7 -21.15 13.16 4.01
N ALA A 8 -20.82 14.27 4.66
CA ALA A 8 -19.49 14.53 5.20
C ALA A 8 -19.12 13.56 6.36
N GLU A 9 -20.10 13.15 7.15
CA GLU A 9 -19.96 12.23 8.30
C GLU A 9 -19.38 10.86 7.92
N LEU A 10 -19.60 10.43 6.68
CA LEU A 10 -19.04 9.17 6.18
C LEU A 10 -17.51 9.15 6.18
N LEU A 11 -16.85 10.32 6.17
CA LEU A 11 -15.38 10.39 6.23
C LEU A 11 -14.86 9.74 7.53
N GLY A 12 -15.47 10.06 8.66
CA GLY A 12 -15.12 9.46 9.96
C GLY A 12 -15.37 7.96 9.98
N THR A 13 -16.51 7.52 9.46
CA THR A 13 -16.89 6.09 9.39
C THR A 13 -15.89 5.30 8.53
N PHE A 14 -15.52 5.81 7.35
CA PHE A 14 -14.55 5.16 6.47
C PHE A 14 -13.16 5.13 7.09
N SER A 15 -12.72 6.24 7.69
CA SER A 15 -11.43 6.29 8.39
C SER A 15 -11.38 5.33 9.57
N GLY A 16 -12.46 5.25 10.35
CA GLY A 16 -12.60 4.29 11.45
C GLY A 16 -12.53 2.84 10.96
N ALA A 17 -13.28 2.52 9.90
CA ALA A 17 -13.28 1.17 9.32
C ALA A 17 -11.90 0.76 8.79
N ILE A 18 -11.17 1.68 8.12
CA ILE A 18 -9.80 1.44 7.63
C ILE A 18 -8.87 1.16 8.82
N ASN A 19 -8.87 2.01 9.84
CA ASN A 19 -7.97 1.87 10.98
C ASN A 19 -8.25 0.58 11.78
N LEU A 20 -9.53 0.27 12.05
CA LEU A 20 -9.90 -0.97 12.72
C LEU A 20 -9.47 -2.21 11.91
N ALA A 21 -9.71 -2.21 10.61
CA ALA A 21 -9.30 -3.30 9.73
C ALA A 21 -7.77 -3.46 9.69
N LEU A 22 -7.01 -2.36 9.68
CA LEU A 22 -5.55 -2.38 9.77
C LEU A 22 -5.07 -2.94 11.10
N ILE A 23 -5.64 -2.53 12.23
CA ILE A 23 -5.28 -3.04 13.56
C ILE A 23 -5.50 -4.54 13.62
N VAL A 24 -6.65 -5.02 13.14
CA VAL A 24 -6.93 -6.46 13.07
C VAL A 24 -5.92 -7.17 12.18
N GLY A 25 -5.64 -6.65 10.98
CA GLY A 25 -4.65 -7.22 10.08
C GLY A 25 -3.24 -7.29 10.69
N LEU A 26 -2.82 -6.24 11.40
CA LEU A 26 -1.53 -6.18 12.09
C LEU A 26 -1.46 -7.14 13.29
N ALA A 27 -2.56 -7.33 14.02
CA ALA A 27 -2.61 -8.27 15.15
C ALA A 27 -2.38 -9.73 14.70
N PHE A 28 -2.88 -10.11 13.52
CA PHE A 28 -2.67 -11.44 12.95
C PHE A 28 -1.34 -11.58 12.18
N LEU A 29 -0.62 -10.49 11.96
CA LEU A 29 0.61 -10.48 11.17
C LEU A 29 1.68 -11.45 11.66
N PRO A 30 2.05 -11.52 12.98
CA PRO A 30 3.07 -12.46 13.45
C PRO A 30 2.73 -13.91 13.13
N MET A 31 1.46 -14.30 13.27
CA MET A 31 0.97 -15.62 12.95
C MET A 31 1.09 -15.95 11.46
N LEU A 32 0.76 -14.96 10.60
CA LEU A 32 0.88 -15.09 9.15
C LEU A 32 2.34 -15.19 8.71
N VAL A 33 3.25 -14.39 9.27
CA VAL A 33 4.68 -14.45 8.97
C VAL A 33 5.26 -15.83 9.37
N ALA A 34 4.89 -16.34 10.53
CA ALA A 34 5.33 -17.67 10.99
C ALA A 34 4.83 -18.78 10.04
N LYS A 35 3.61 -18.68 9.55
CA LYS A 35 3.00 -19.65 8.63
C LYS A 35 3.61 -19.64 7.23
N TYR A 36 3.80 -18.46 6.66
CA TYR A 36 4.28 -18.30 5.27
C TYR A 36 5.80 -18.37 5.14
N LYS A 37 6.56 -18.32 6.26
CA LYS A 37 8.02 -18.36 6.31
C LYS A 37 8.69 -17.42 5.31
N GLY A 38 8.17 -16.19 5.17
CA GLY A 38 8.74 -15.18 4.26
C GLY A 38 7.84 -13.96 4.09
N TYR A 39 8.47 -12.78 4.00
CA TYR A 39 7.78 -11.49 3.86
C TYR A 39 7.27 -11.25 2.43
N TYR A 40 8.02 -11.75 1.42
CA TYR A 40 7.69 -11.56 0.02
C TYR A 40 6.31 -12.11 -0.34
N LYS A 41 6.08 -13.41 -0.06
CA LYS A 41 4.80 -14.08 -0.39
C LYS A 41 3.64 -13.43 0.33
N LEU A 42 3.86 -13.05 1.60
CA LEU A 42 2.84 -12.44 2.43
C LEU A 42 2.47 -11.05 1.93
N ASN A 43 3.46 -10.21 1.60
CA ASN A 43 3.21 -8.88 1.05
C ASN A 43 2.55 -8.95 -0.33
N PHE A 44 2.99 -9.84 -1.20
CA PHE A 44 2.40 -10.01 -2.52
C PHE A 44 0.93 -10.46 -2.45
N SER A 45 0.63 -11.48 -1.62
CA SER A 45 -0.76 -11.92 -1.40
C SER A 45 -1.61 -10.82 -0.76
N GLY A 46 -1.03 -10.03 0.15
CA GLY A 46 -1.67 -8.87 0.74
C GLY A 46 -2.08 -7.83 -0.29
N TYR A 47 -1.19 -7.48 -1.22
CA TYR A 47 -1.52 -6.53 -2.30
C TYR A 47 -2.58 -7.07 -3.27
N LEU A 48 -2.62 -8.38 -3.54
CA LEU A 48 -3.70 -8.99 -4.32
C LEU A 48 -5.06 -8.86 -3.62
N ILE A 49 -5.10 -9.11 -2.31
CA ILE A 49 -6.30 -8.92 -1.50
C ILE A 49 -6.70 -7.43 -1.47
N ALA A 50 -5.72 -6.52 -1.35
CA ALA A 50 -5.97 -5.09 -1.40
C ALA A 50 -6.54 -4.65 -2.76
N ALA A 51 -6.02 -5.17 -3.86
CA ALA A 51 -6.53 -4.90 -5.20
C ALA A 51 -7.96 -5.44 -5.38
N ALA A 52 -8.26 -6.65 -4.89
CA ALA A 52 -9.61 -7.21 -4.91
C ALA A 52 -10.58 -6.36 -4.08
N GLY A 53 -10.19 -5.94 -2.87
CA GLY A 53 -10.97 -5.01 -2.04
C GLY A 53 -11.26 -3.69 -2.76
N ARG A 54 -10.26 -3.12 -3.47
CA ARG A 54 -10.45 -1.92 -4.30
C ARG A 54 -11.39 -2.15 -5.48
N GLY A 55 -11.34 -3.32 -6.11
CA GLY A 55 -12.32 -3.71 -7.14
C GLY A 55 -13.76 -3.67 -6.62
N ILE A 56 -14.00 -4.21 -5.41
CA ILE A 56 -15.31 -4.14 -4.75
C ILE A 56 -15.72 -2.67 -4.50
N VAL A 57 -14.79 -1.82 -4.04
CA VAL A 57 -15.05 -0.39 -3.81
C VAL A 57 -15.43 0.32 -5.11
N ILE A 58 -14.80 -0.01 -6.24
CA ILE A 58 -15.15 0.57 -7.55
C ILE A 58 -16.58 0.21 -7.92
N ILE A 59 -16.94 -1.06 -7.89
CA ILE A 59 -18.30 -1.54 -8.21
C ILE A 59 -19.33 -0.88 -7.29
N ALA A 60 -19.08 -0.92 -5.98
CA ALA A 60 -19.96 -0.33 -4.99
C ALA A 60 -20.09 1.19 -5.12
N GLY A 61 -19.01 1.87 -5.53
CA GLY A 61 -18.99 3.32 -5.77
C GLY A 61 -19.91 3.73 -6.90
N TYR A 62 -19.91 2.98 -8.01
CA TYR A 62 -20.84 3.23 -9.13
C TYR A 62 -22.28 2.85 -8.79
N MET A 63 -22.49 1.86 -7.91
CA MET A 63 -23.83 1.48 -7.43
C MET A 63 -24.36 2.42 -6.32
N GLY A 64 -23.53 3.30 -5.77
CA GLY A 64 -23.88 4.15 -4.63
C GLY A 64 -24.11 3.38 -3.32
N ASN A 65 -23.63 2.13 -3.23
CA ASN A 65 -23.85 1.25 -2.08
C ASN A 65 -22.74 1.46 -1.02
N VAL A 66 -23.04 2.33 -0.04
CA VAL A 66 -22.09 2.71 1.03
C VAL A 66 -21.65 1.52 1.90
N PRO A 67 -22.53 0.61 2.36
CA PRO A 67 -22.11 -0.57 3.12
C PRO A 67 -21.12 -1.46 2.37
N LEU A 68 -21.36 -1.68 1.09
CA LEU A 68 -20.47 -2.48 0.24
C LEU A 68 -19.12 -1.77 0.00
N MET A 69 -19.13 -0.44 -0.13
CA MET A 69 -17.89 0.37 -0.18
C MET A 69 -17.08 0.22 1.12
N LEU A 70 -17.73 0.25 2.28
CA LEU A 70 -17.09 0.05 3.58
C LEU A 70 -16.45 -1.33 3.67
N ALA A 71 -17.19 -2.37 3.30
CA ALA A 71 -16.67 -3.74 3.31
C ALA A 71 -15.45 -3.89 2.39
N GLY A 72 -15.52 -3.39 1.16
CA GLY A 72 -14.40 -3.41 0.22
C GLY A 72 -13.17 -2.62 0.73
N THR A 73 -13.40 -1.49 1.41
CA THR A 73 -12.32 -0.69 2.00
C THR A 73 -11.66 -1.42 3.17
N ALA A 74 -12.44 -2.09 4.03
CA ALA A 74 -11.92 -2.90 5.13
C ALA A 74 -11.09 -4.10 4.62
N ILE A 75 -11.58 -4.81 3.60
CA ILE A 75 -10.83 -5.90 2.95
C ILE A 75 -9.51 -5.37 2.37
N GLY A 76 -9.56 -4.22 1.69
CA GLY A 76 -8.37 -3.57 1.15
C GLY A 76 -7.36 -3.18 2.24
N ALA A 77 -7.82 -2.69 3.38
CA ALA A 77 -6.99 -2.32 4.52
C ALA A 77 -6.32 -3.55 5.17
N ILE A 78 -7.05 -4.65 5.36
CA ILE A 78 -6.47 -5.92 5.83
C ILE A 78 -5.39 -6.42 4.86
N GLY A 79 -5.64 -6.32 3.56
CA GLY A 79 -4.67 -6.69 2.54
C GLY A 79 -3.38 -5.87 2.58
N MET A 80 -3.44 -4.60 3.01
CA MET A 80 -2.27 -3.73 3.14
C MET A 80 -1.53 -3.89 4.48
N ALA A 81 -2.12 -4.54 5.47
CA ALA A 81 -1.51 -4.70 6.80
C ALA A 81 -0.14 -5.41 6.76
N PRO A 82 0.09 -6.49 5.98
CA PRO A 82 1.40 -7.12 5.88
C PRO A 82 2.49 -6.16 5.42
N TRP A 83 2.23 -5.32 4.42
CA TRP A 83 3.19 -4.34 3.95
C TRP A 83 3.57 -3.33 5.02
N GLN A 84 2.59 -2.77 5.72
CA GLN A 84 2.86 -1.79 6.77
C GLN A 84 3.64 -2.38 7.94
N GLY A 85 3.34 -3.60 8.34
CA GLY A 85 4.02 -4.25 9.45
C GLY A 85 5.41 -4.81 9.10
N ASN A 86 5.61 -5.22 7.84
CA ASN A 86 6.86 -5.88 7.41
C ASN A 86 7.83 -4.94 6.67
N LEU A 87 7.49 -3.67 6.45
CA LEU A 87 8.35 -2.75 5.69
C LEU A 87 9.77 -2.69 6.24
N ASN A 88 9.90 -2.50 7.54
CA ASN A 88 11.20 -2.41 8.20
C ASN A 88 11.98 -3.73 8.13
N ALA A 89 11.30 -4.86 8.25
CA ALA A 89 11.92 -6.18 8.10
C ALA A 89 12.43 -6.39 6.67
N LEU A 90 11.68 -5.96 5.67
CA LEU A 90 12.11 -6.04 4.27
C LEU A 90 13.33 -5.15 3.99
N VAL A 91 13.40 -3.96 4.57
CA VAL A 91 14.58 -3.07 4.50
C VAL A 91 15.79 -3.72 5.15
N ALA A 92 15.61 -4.39 6.29
CA ALA A 92 16.67 -5.15 6.95
C ALA A 92 17.18 -6.32 6.07
N GLU A 93 16.30 -7.06 5.40
CA GLU A 93 16.68 -8.11 4.46
C GLU A 93 17.49 -7.55 3.25
N CYS A 94 17.15 -6.36 2.77
CA CYS A 94 17.94 -5.69 1.71
C CYS A 94 19.35 -5.32 2.20
N SER A 95 19.49 -4.86 3.45
CA SER A 95 20.78 -4.58 4.06
C SER A 95 21.60 -5.85 4.27
N GLU A 96 20.95 -6.91 4.73
CA GLU A 96 21.58 -8.25 4.90
C GLU A 96 22.08 -8.77 3.54
N HIS A 97 21.34 -8.57 2.45
CA HIS A 97 21.79 -8.92 1.11
C HIS A 97 23.13 -8.28 0.75
N THR A 98 23.25 -6.98 1.02
CA THR A 98 24.50 -6.24 0.77
C THR A 98 25.64 -6.76 1.65
N PHE A 99 25.35 -7.07 2.91
CA PHE A 99 26.31 -7.66 3.83
C PHE A 99 26.80 -9.04 3.35
N LEU A 100 25.87 -9.87 2.90
CA LEU A 100 26.22 -11.19 2.36
C LEU A 100 27.06 -11.10 1.07
N GLN A 101 26.81 -10.13 0.22
CA GLN A 101 27.56 -9.95 -1.03
C GLN A 101 28.91 -9.28 -0.83
N TYR A 102 28.97 -8.19 -0.07
CA TYR A 102 30.11 -7.29 -0.02
C TYR A 102 30.79 -7.19 1.34
N GLY A 103 30.29 -7.88 2.36
CA GLY A 103 30.82 -7.82 3.73
C GLY A 103 30.62 -6.49 4.46
N LYS A 104 29.84 -5.55 3.91
CA LYS A 104 29.62 -4.21 4.46
C LYS A 104 28.17 -4.05 4.95
N ARG A 105 28.03 -3.66 6.21
CA ARG A 105 26.71 -3.31 6.77
C ARG A 105 26.35 -1.86 6.43
N ILE A 106 25.18 -1.67 5.81
CA ILE A 106 24.67 -0.37 5.37
C ILE A 106 23.26 -0.09 5.91
N ASP A 107 22.91 -0.66 7.07
CA ASP A 107 21.58 -0.54 7.68
C ASP A 107 21.12 0.92 7.77
N GLY A 108 21.97 1.82 8.31
CA GLY A 108 21.65 3.24 8.44
C GLY A 108 21.35 3.92 7.10
N THR A 109 22.11 3.61 6.06
CA THR A 109 21.88 4.15 4.71
C THR A 109 20.54 3.65 4.14
N MET A 110 20.23 2.35 4.28
CA MET A 110 18.98 1.78 3.80
C MET A 110 17.76 2.40 4.46
N TYR A 111 17.76 2.55 5.80
CA TYR A 111 16.68 3.22 6.51
C TYR A 111 16.57 4.71 6.19
N SER A 112 17.70 5.39 5.97
CA SER A 112 17.71 6.79 5.54
C SER A 112 17.09 6.96 4.14
N CYS A 113 17.45 6.10 3.19
CA CYS A 113 16.85 6.08 1.84
C CYS A 113 15.35 5.80 1.89
N THR A 114 14.92 4.85 2.73
CA THR A 114 13.50 4.54 2.91
C THR A 114 12.74 5.73 3.49
N SER A 115 13.29 6.38 4.51
CA SER A 115 12.69 7.57 5.13
C SER A 115 12.61 8.74 4.16
N MET A 116 13.65 8.95 3.35
CA MET A 116 13.66 9.96 2.29
C MET A 116 12.60 9.65 1.22
N GLY A 117 12.53 8.39 0.78
CA GLY A 117 11.53 7.92 -0.18
C GLY A 117 10.09 8.15 0.30
N LEU A 118 9.81 7.87 1.58
CA LEU A 118 8.50 8.12 2.18
C LEU A 118 8.15 9.61 2.18
N LYS A 119 9.09 10.50 2.54
CA LYS A 119 8.88 11.96 2.55
C LYS A 119 8.66 12.51 1.16
N ILE A 120 9.49 12.12 0.19
CA ILE A 120 9.34 12.52 -1.22
C ILE A 120 8.00 11.98 -1.75
N GLY A 121 7.70 10.72 -1.51
CA GLY A 121 6.45 10.09 -1.95
C GLY A 121 5.19 10.77 -1.39
N SER A 122 5.20 11.15 -0.11
CA SER A 122 4.07 11.87 0.50
C SER A 122 3.92 13.28 -0.08
N GLY A 123 5.02 13.99 -0.31
CA GLY A 123 5.01 15.32 -0.94
C GLY A 123 4.50 15.28 -2.37
N LEU A 124 5.04 14.37 -3.19
CA LEU A 124 4.57 14.17 -4.57
C LEU A 124 3.12 13.73 -4.62
N GLY A 125 2.71 12.81 -3.72
CA GLY A 125 1.31 12.37 -3.64
C GLY A 125 0.36 13.52 -3.37
N THR A 126 0.70 14.39 -2.42
CA THR A 126 -0.11 15.59 -2.11
C THR A 126 -0.17 16.55 -3.30
N ALA A 127 0.95 16.77 -3.98
CA ALA A 127 1.00 17.63 -5.18
C ALA A 127 0.14 17.07 -6.31
N ILE A 128 0.24 15.76 -6.59
CA ILE A 128 -0.59 15.08 -7.61
C ILE A 128 -2.07 15.23 -7.29
N VAL A 129 -2.48 15.04 -6.03
CA VAL A 129 -3.88 15.24 -5.60
C VAL A 129 -4.33 16.68 -5.90
N GLY A 130 -3.51 17.68 -5.55
CA GLY A 130 -3.82 19.08 -5.85
C GLY A 130 -3.95 19.37 -7.34
N TRP A 131 -3.04 18.85 -8.16
CA TRP A 131 -3.10 19.00 -9.63
C TRP A 131 -4.34 18.33 -10.21
N LEU A 132 -4.67 17.11 -9.81
CA LEU A 132 -5.86 16.40 -10.29
C LEU A 132 -7.15 17.15 -9.92
N LEU A 133 -7.23 17.70 -8.69
CA LEU A 133 -8.36 18.54 -8.30
C LEU A 133 -8.48 19.80 -9.17
N ASN A 134 -7.36 20.46 -9.44
CA ASN A 134 -7.33 21.64 -10.32
C ASN A 134 -7.76 21.29 -11.75
N PHE A 135 -7.24 20.20 -12.33
CA PHE A 135 -7.67 19.71 -13.64
C PHE A 135 -9.15 19.33 -13.70
N GLY A 136 -9.69 18.80 -12.60
CA GLY A 136 -11.12 18.54 -12.45
C GLY A 136 -11.98 19.80 -12.34
N GLY A 137 -11.37 20.98 -12.13
CA GLY A 137 -12.09 22.24 -11.91
C GLY A 137 -12.73 22.33 -10.52
N PHE A 138 -12.06 21.75 -9.50
CA PHE A 138 -12.56 21.80 -8.13
C PHE A 138 -12.56 23.22 -7.58
N ASN A 139 -13.71 23.67 -7.06
CA ASN A 139 -13.85 24.95 -6.37
C ASN A 139 -14.48 24.73 -4.98
N GLY A 140 -13.68 24.89 -3.93
CA GLY A 140 -14.11 24.68 -2.55
C GLY A 140 -15.21 25.61 -2.04
N GLN A 141 -15.49 26.73 -2.74
CA GLN A 141 -16.56 27.67 -2.38
C GLN A 141 -17.94 27.23 -2.91
N LEU A 142 -17.98 26.34 -3.89
CA LEU A 142 -19.22 25.87 -4.47
C LEU A 142 -19.79 24.69 -3.69
N LYS A 143 -21.08 24.77 -3.34
CA LYS A 143 -21.80 23.66 -2.70
C LYS A 143 -22.02 22.47 -3.67
N VAL A 144 -22.15 22.76 -4.95
CA VAL A 144 -22.34 21.75 -6.01
C VAL A 144 -21.17 21.89 -6.99
N GLN A 145 -20.48 20.81 -7.23
CA GLN A 145 -19.33 20.76 -8.13
C GLN A 145 -19.78 20.44 -9.56
N SER A 146 -18.95 20.81 -10.55
CA SER A 146 -19.18 20.45 -11.94
C SER A 146 -19.10 18.93 -12.14
N GLN A 147 -19.76 18.43 -13.20
CA GLN A 147 -19.69 16.99 -13.54
C GLN A 147 -18.26 16.55 -13.82
N SER A 148 -17.41 17.40 -14.40
CA SER A 148 -15.99 17.14 -14.62
C SER A 148 -15.27 16.92 -13.29
N CYS A 149 -15.54 17.75 -12.28
CA CYS A 149 -14.96 17.60 -10.95
C CYS A 149 -15.41 16.30 -10.26
N ILE A 150 -16.71 15.96 -10.36
CA ILE A 150 -17.24 14.70 -9.80
C ILE A 150 -16.56 13.48 -10.44
N ASN A 151 -16.40 13.48 -11.75
CA ASN A 151 -15.71 12.41 -12.48
C ASN A 151 -14.24 12.30 -12.04
N MET A 152 -13.55 13.43 -11.85
CA MET A 152 -12.18 13.44 -11.33
C MET A 152 -12.10 12.90 -9.91
N LEU A 153 -13.05 13.28 -9.04
CA LEU A 153 -13.13 12.73 -7.67
C LEU A 153 -13.37 11.20 -7.66
N HIS A 154 -14.23 10.70 -8.57
CA HIS A 154 -14.40 9.26 -8.75
C HIS A 154 -13.10 8.59 -9.19
N PHE A 155 -12.40 9.15 -10.18
CA PHE A 155 -11.12 8.63 -10.63
C PHE A 155 -10.10 8.56 -9.48
N MET A 156 -9.93 9.65 -8.73
CA MET A 156 -8.98 9.76 -7.63
C MET A 156 -9.28 8.80 -6.48
N TYR A 157 -10.56 8.56 -6.17
CA TYR A 157 -10.94 7.71 -5.04
C TYR A 157 -11.06 6.24 -5.41
N LEU A 158 -11.57 5.94 -6.60
CA LEU A 158 -11.86 4.56 -7.02
C LEU A 158 -10.69 3.95 -7.81
N TRP A 159 -10.26 4.60 -8.89
CA TRP A 159 -9.32 4.04 -9.84
C TRP A 159 -7.85 4.23 -9.45
N LEU A 160 -7.47 5.43 -9.03
CA LEU A 160 -6.08 5.74 -8.72
C LEU A 160 -5.47 4.81 -7.66
N PRO A 161 -6.13 4.52 -6.52
CA PRO A 161 -5.58 3.58 -5.55
C PRO A 161 -5.48 2.14 -6.07
N MET A 162 -6.38 1.71 -6.95
CA MET A 162 -6.31 0.39 -7.57
C MET A 162 -5.11 0.28 -8.51
N ILE A 163 -4.89 1.29 -9.36
CA ILE A 163 -3.74 1.35 -10.27
C ILE A 163 -2.43 1.30 -9.47
N ILE A 164 -2.32 2.09 -8.40
CA ILE A 164 -1.14 2.11 -7.54
C ILE A 164 -0.92 0.74 -6.88
N ASN A 165 -1.97 0.10 -6.37
CA ASN A 165 -1.84 -1.24 -5.76
C ASN A 165 -1.33 -2.28 -6.77
N ILE A 166 -1.81 -2.25 -8.02
CA ILE A 166 -1.34 -3.14 -9.07
C ILE A 166 0.12 -2.85 -9.41
N LEU A 167 0.52 -1.58 -9.55
CA LEU A 167 1.91 -1.19 -9.81
C LEU A 167 2.84 -1.67 -8.70
N VAL A 168 2.47 -1.48 -7.44
CA VAL A 168 3.27 -1.94 -6.31
C VAL A 168 3.33 -3.47 -6.27
N ALA A 169 2.24 -4.17 -6.54
CA ALA A 169 2.24 -5.63 -6.65
C ALA A 169 3.21 -6.12 -7.73
N LEU A 170 3.24 -5.46 -8.90
CA LEU A 170 4.18 -5.77 -9.99
C LEU A 170 5.63 -5.50 -9.58
N LEU A 171 5.91 -4.37 -8.93
CA LEU A 171 7.25 -4.07 -8.42
C LEU A 171 7.72 -5.08 -7.38
N LEU A 172 6.82 -5.52 -6.50
CA LEU A 172 7.13 -6.55 -5.51
C LEU A 172 7.53 -7.89 -6.14
N THR A 173 7.08 -8.22 -7.36
CA THR A 173 7.50 -9.47 -8.02
C THR A 173 9.01 -9.52 -8.27
N GLN A 174 9.66 -8.37 -8.37
CA GLN A 174 11.11 -8.26 -8.57
C GLN A 174 11.89 -8.23 -7.26
N LEU A 175 11.24 -7.95 -6.13
CA LEU A 175 11.87 -7.78 -4.82
C LEU A 175 11.90 -9.08 -4.02
N ASN A 176 12.48 -10.15 -4.57
CA ASN A 176 12.58 -11.46 -3.89
C ASN A 176 13.94 -11.64 -3.21
N VAL A 177 14.29 -10.69 -2.33
CA VAL A 177 15.60 -10.63 -1.64
C VAL A 177 15.80 -11.80 -0.69
N GLU A 178 14.73 -12.29 -0.05
CA GLU A 178 14.79 -13.42 0.90
C GLU A 178 15.39 -14.67 0.26
N LYS A 179 14.90 -15.06 -0.92
CA LYS A 179 15.45 -16.21 -1.65
C LYS A 179 16.88 -15.97 -2.12
N ALA A 180 17.24 -14.74 -2.46
CA ALA A 180 18.60 -14.39 -2.82
C ALA A 180 19.54 -14.53 -1.62
N ASN A 181 19.10 -14.07 -0.44
CA ASN A 181 19.85 -14.19 0.82
C ASN A 181 20.03 -15.65 1.24
N GLU A 182 18.99 -16.47 1.14
CA GLU A 182 19.07 -17.90 1.43
C GLU A 182 20.14 -18.60 0.56
N LYS A 183 20.13 -18.33 -0.75
CA LYS A 183 21.16 -18.86 -1.66
C LYS A 183 22.57 -18.42 -1.29
N LEU A 184 22.76 -17.15 -0.94
CA LEU A 184 24.08 -16.62 -0.56
C LEU A 184 24.56 -17.20 0.76
N ARG A 185 23.68 -17.44 1.73
CA ARG A 185 24.01 -18.10 3.00
C ARG A 185 24.50 -19.55 2.76
N ILE A 186 23.75 -20.32 1.96
CA ILE A 186 24.12 -21.68 1.59
C ILE A 186 25.47 -21.71 0.85
N GLN A 187 25.72 -20.80 -0.08
CA GLN A 187 26.98 -20.71 -0.80
C GLN A 187 28.17 -20.41 0.11
N LYS A 188 27.99 -19.55 1.13
CA LYS A 188 29.02 -19.25 2.12
C LYS A 188 29.29 -20.44 3.04
N GLU A 189 28.26 -21.18 3.47
CA GLU A 189 28.39 -22.38 4.29
C GLU A 189 29.17 -23.50 3.56
N ILE A 190 28.99 -23.64 2.25
CA ILE A 190 29.66 -24.63 1.42
C ILE A 190 31.08 -24.19 1.01
N GLY A 191 31.49 -22.95 1.36
CA GLY A 191 32.84 -22.44 1.06
C GLY A 191 33.06 -22.04 -0.41
N ILE A 192 32.00 -21.84 -1.21
CA ILE A 192 32.06 -21.50 -2.62
C ILE A 192 32.28 -19.99 -2.84
N THR A 193 31.99 -19.16 -1.84
CA THR A 193 32.19 -17.70 -1.90
C THR A 193 33.19 -17.26 -0.83
N LYS A 194 34.26 -16.56 -1.26
CA LYS A 194 35.21 -15.87 -0.37
C LYS A 194 34.66 -14.52 0.10
#